data_2e4d605c443affb5747f0e1dd1536dff
#
_entry.id   2e4d605c443affb5747f0e1dd1536dff
#
_cell.length_a   1.000
_cell.length_b   1.000
_cell.length_c   1.000
_cell.angle_alpha   90.00
_cell.angle_beta   90.00
_cell.angle_gamma   90.00
#
_symmetry.space_group_name_H-M   'P 1'
#
loop_
_entity.id
_entity.type
_entity.pdbx_description
1 polymer ?
#
loop_
_entity_poly.entity_id
_entity_poly.type
_entity_poly.pdbx_seq_one_letter_code
_entity_poly.pdbx_strand_id
1 'polypeptide(L)'
;MKKIITIIILGALSLSSFCFAGENAPMVVKAEKENTTSYWENYGDELLNGYIQEALENNLSIKIAGARIKESEAILGTVNAQRLPQLSINPSVYPYRTISRWSGNFGSGNLLYFPLLLNWELDIFGKISDRVQASKMGVKISKEDLNIVKLAVSSEIAASYFNIVLDDKLIKNYEEIASNLDETIRLKRQLYEGGIIPYDNLYVSEYELVTQKNQLNSLLRQREILLHRLAVLRGVSPDGSSNIQRTSVEKLEFPFGLNAEISSDLIFNRPDVVQAEYVIKKAAFDVKAAKKAFLPSINLNEMVGFESLKAGRLFNWNSTVYQLGAGLLLDLYTGGYKMSYLKYNKELAVEKLHQYNNVLLNAVCETENSISSYKADYNSYSEFKNMIEKSGHYYKVANIRYTNGTGNRIDELAARRQFLVNENSMYLAKISALVDTINIYKALGGSIN
;
A
#
# COMPACT_ATOMS: atom_id res chain seq x y z
N MET A 1 -16.12 -10.49 -18.42
CA MET A 1 -15.80 -9.30 -19.23
C MET A 1 -17.02 -8.51 -19.69
N LYS A 2 -17.98 -9.04 -20.47
CA LYS A 2 -19.17 -8.25 -20.91
C LYS A 2 -19.98 -7.62 -19.75
N LYS A 3 -20.16 -8.27 -18.61
CA LYS A 3 -20.88 -7.74 -17.44
C LYS A 3 -20.16 -6.59 -16.74
N ILE A 4 -18.83 -6.60 -16.69
CA ILE A 4 -18.02 -5.54 -16.06
C ILE A 4 -18.06 -4.25 -16.91
N ILE A 5 -17.97 -4.38 -18.24
CA ILE A 5 -18.09 -3.25 -19.17
C ILE A 5 -19.50 -2.64 -19.10
N THR A 6 -20.52 -3.45 -18.94
CA THR A 6 -21.91 -2.98 -18.79
C THR A 6 -22.12 -2.21 -17.48
N ILE A 7 -21.49 -2.60 -16.38
CA ILE A 7 -21.56 -1.90 -15.08
C ILE A 7 -20.81 -0.56 -15.16
N ILE A 8 -19.68 -0.48 -15.85
CA ILE A 8 -18.93 0.77 -16.06
C ILE A 8 -19.73 1.76 -16.92
N ILE A 9 -20.42 1.30 -17.96
CA ILE A 9 -21.26 2.14 -18.84
C ILE A 9 -22.54 2.58 -18.12
N LEU A 10 -23.16 1.73 -17.30
CA LEU A 10 -24.33 2.09 -16.50
C LEU A 10 -23.99 3.08 -15.37
N GLY A 11 -22.79 3.00 -14.78
CA GLY A 11 -22.30 3.98 -13.82
C GLY A 11 -22.10 5.37 -14.42
N ALA A 12 -21.71 5.48 -15.68
CA ALA A 12 -21.52 6.76 -16.39
C ALA A 12 -22.85 7.40 -16.85
N LEU A 13 -23.88 6.60 -17.16
CA LEU A 13 -25.19 7.07 -17.58
C LEU A 13 -26.14 7.46 -16.44
N SER A 14 -25.89 6.98 -15.21
CA SER A 14 -26.71 7.31 -14.04
C SER A 14 -26.37 8.64 -13.36
N LEU A 15 -25.32 9.35 -13.79
CA LEU A 15 -24.93 10.65 -13.23
C LEU A 15 -25.87 11.81 -13.54
N SER A 16 -26.71 11.70 -14.58
CA SER A 16 -27.78 12.67 -14.84
C SER A 16 -29.02 12.50 -13.94
N SER A 17 -29.11 11.40 -13.20
CA SER A 17 -30.25 11.01 -12.35
C SER A 17 -29.90 10.89 -10.85
N PHE A 18 -28.74 11.37 -10.40
CA PHE A 18 -28.39 11.41 -8.97
C PHE A 18 -29.12 12.56 -8.25
N CYS A 19 -30.45 12.69 -8.54
CA CYS A 19 -31.42 13.33 -7.70
C CYS A 19 -32.10 12.24 -6.87
N PHE A 20 -31.68 12.13 -5.61
CA PHE A 20 -32.46 11.52 -4.52
C PHE A 20 -33.35 10.30 -4.85
N ALA A 21 -32.78 9.11 -4.84
CA ALA A 21 -33.49 7.91 -4.43
C ALA A 21 -32.77 7.37 -3.18
N GLY A 22 -33.57 7.19 -2.11
CA GLY A 22 -33.07 6.77 -0.79
C GLY A 22 -32.52 5.36 -0.79
N GLU A 23 -31.72 5.10 0.23
CA GLU A 23 -31.47 3.83 0.90
C GLU A 23 -31.80 2.53 0.16
N ASN A 24 -31.00 2.13 -0.84
CA ASN A 24 -30.85 0.76 -1.26
C ASN A 24 -29.73 0.68 -2.30
N ALA A 25 -28.47 0.97 -1.89
CA ALA A 25 -27.32 0.42 -2.60
C ALA A 25 -27.28 -1.09 -2.33
N PRO A 26 -27.02 -1.95 -3.33
CA PRO A 26 -26.91 -3.37 -3.09
C PRO A 26 -25.82 -3.61 -2.04
N MET A 27 -26.23 -4.22 -0.94
CA MET A 27 -25.36 -4.65 0.14
C MET A 27 -24.47 -5.76 -0.45
N VAL A 28 -23.27 -5.40 -0.89
CA VAL A 28 -22.25 -6.39 -1.24
C VAL A 28 -21.95 -7.15 0.05
N VAL A 29 -22.35 -8.41 0.10
CA VAL A 29 -22.02 -9.32 1.19
C VAL A 29 -20.50 -9.38 1.26
N LYS A 30 -19.92 -8.82 2.31
CA LYS A 30 -18.50 -8.94 2.59
C LYS A 30 -18.21 -10.40 2.86
N ALA A 31 -17.42 -11.03 2.00
CA ALA A 31 -16.69 -12.22 2.38
C ALA A 31 -15.87 -11.89 3.64
N GLU A 32 -15.93 -12.72 4.65
CA GLU A 32 -15.11 -12.56 5.86
C GLU A 32 -13.63 -12.54 5.42
N LYS A 33 -12.89 -11.53 5.89
CA LYS A 33 -11.46 -11.42 5.65
C LYS A 33 -10.77 -12.60 6.36
N GLU A 34 -10.41 -13.63 5.62
CA GLU A 34 -9.52 -14.65 6.13
C GLU A 34 -8.14 -14.06 6.48
N ASN A 35 -7.50 -14.66 7.47
CA ASN A 35 -6.19 -14.25 7.98
C ASN A 35 -5.16 -14.17 6.85
N THR A 36 -4.54 -13.02 6.69
CA THR A 36 -3.46 -12.73 5.71
C THR A 36 -2.27 -13.72 5.79
N THR A 37 -2.16 -14.50 6.85
CA THR A 37 -1.13 -15.52 7.06
C THR A 37 -1.41 -16.84 6.33
N SER A 38 -2.66 -17.20 6.10
CA SER A 38 -3.04 -18.49 5.53
C SER A 38 -2.55 -18.71 4.09
N TYR A 39 -2.53 -17.67 3.24
CA TYR A 39 -2.10 -17.79 1.85
C TYR A 39 -0.62 -18.23 1.71
N TRP A 40 0.25 -17.66 2.54
CA TRP A 40 1.69 -17.88 2.46
C TRP A 40 2.11 -19.30 2.85
N GLU A 41 1.26 -20.01 3.62
CA GLU A 41 1.47 -21.41 4.00
C GLU A 41 1.43 -22.37 2.78
N ASN A 42 0.73 -21.96 1.71
CA ASN A 42 0.61 -22.76 0.48
C ASN A 42 1.93 -22.91 -0.29
N TYR A 43 2.96 -22.14 0.03
CA TYR A 43 4.30 -22.28 -0.57
C TYR A 43 5.16 -23.35 0.12
N GLY A 44 4.68 -23.94 1.24
CA GLY A 44 5.39 -25.00 1.96
C GLY A 44 6.67 -24.56 2.69
N ASP A 45 6.83 -23.26 2.97
CA ASP A 45 8.03 -22.71 3.60
C ASP A 45 7.73 -21.99 4.91
N GLU A 46 8.03 -22.65 6.04
CA GLU A 46 7.84 -22.09 7.38
C GLU A 46 8.73 -20.86 7.65
N LEU A 47 9.92 -20.78 7.02
CA LEU A 47 10.82 -19.63 7.18
C LEU A 47 10.21 -18.38 6.54
N LEU A 48 9.64 -18.51 5.34
CA LEU A 48 8.93 -17.43 4.68
C LEU A 48 7.79 -16.90 5.57
N ASN A 49 6.97 -17.81 6.12
CA ASN A 49 5.88 -17.45 7.01
C ASN A 49 6.37 -16.70 8.24
N GLY A 50 7.48 -17.15 8.84
CA GLY A 50 8.11 -16.48 9.96
C GLY A 50 8.57 -15.06 9.64
N TYR A 51 9.19 -14.83 8.49
CA TYR A 51 9.64 -13.50 8.07
C TYR A 51 8.48 -12.55 7.76
N ILE A 52 7.40 -13.05 7.16
CA ILE A 52 6.19 -12.25 6.93
C ILE A 52 5.56 -11.84 8.26
N GLN A 53 5.42 -12.78 9.21
CA GLN A 53 4.87 -12.49 10.53
C GLN A 53 5.71 -11.44 11.27
N GLU A 54 7.04 -11.60 11.29
CA GLU A 54 7.96 -10.64 11.91
C GLU A 54 7.83 -9.24 11.29
N ALA A 55 7.68 -9.16 9.97
CA ALA A 55 7.49 -7.89 9.29
C ALA A 55 6.13 -7.26 9.57
N LEU A 56 5.06 -8.04 9.64
CA LEU A 56 3.73 -7.52 9.99
C LEU A 56 3.73 -6.88 11.39
N GLU A 57 4.60 -7.34 12.29
CA GLU A 57 4.73 -6.81 13.64
C GLU A 57 5.71 -5.62 13.73
N ASN A 58 6.81 -5.67 12.98
CA ASN A 58 7.95 -4.77 13.18
C ASN A 58 8.16 -3.73 12.10
N ASN A 59 7.60 -3.92 10.89
CA ASN A 59 7.81 -3.02 9.77
C ASN A 59 7.37 -1.58 10.07
N LEU A 60 8.24 -0.62 9.80
CA LEU A 60 7.98 0.79 10.11
C LEU A 60 6.88 1.40 9.23
N SER A 61 6.72 0.97 7.98
CA SER A 61 5.65 1.47 7.10
C SER A 61 4.27 1.05 7.64
N ILE A 62 4.15 -0.16 8.19
CA ILE A 62 2.93 -0.65 8.85
C ILE A 62 2.66 0.15 10.13
N LYS A 63 3.69 0.41 10.94
CA LYS A 63 3.56 1.24 12.15
C LYS A 63 3.15 2.68 11.82
N ILE A 64 3.69 3.27 10.75
CA ILE A 64 3.30 4.59 10.24
C ILE A 64 1.82 4.59 9.81
N ALA A 65 1.38 3.59 9.03
CA ALA A 65 -0.02 3.47 8.63
C ALA A 65 -0.95 3.30 9.85
N GLY A 66 -0.53 2.56 10.85
CA GLY A 66 -1.24 2.44 12.14
C GLY A 66 -1.34 3.78 12.89
N ALA A 67 -0.29 4.60 12.89
CA ALA A 67 -0.31 5.94 13.47
C ALA A 67 -1.30 6.87 12.72
N ARG A 68 -1.35 6.81 11.38
CA ARG A 68 -2.30 7.57 10.56
C ARG A 68 -3.77 7.25 10.87
N ILE A 69 -4.08 6.01 11.27
CA ILE A 69 -5.43 5.68 11.76
C ILE A 69 -5.74 6.50 13.02
N LYS A 70 -4.83 6.53 14.00
CA LYS A 70 -5.01 7.30 15.24
C LYS A 70 -5.11 8.82 14.96
N GLU A 71 -4.34 9.35 14.01
CA GLU A 71 -4.47 10.73 13.54
C GLU A 71 -5.86 11.00 12.97
N SER A 72 -6.38 10.11 12.12
CA SER A 72 -7.71 10.22 11.54
C SER A 72 -8.82 10.13 12.60
N GLU A 73 -8.64 9.30 13.62
CA GLU A 73 -9.55 9.18 14.76
C GLU A 73 -9.53 10.47 15.63
N ALA A 74 -8.36 11.07 15.83
CA ALA A 74 -8.24 12.35 16.51
C ALA A 74 -8.92 13.48 15.71
N ILE A 75 -8.73 13.52 14.37
CA ILE A 75 -9.47 14.45 13.49
C ILE A 75 -10.98 14.24 13.60
N LEU A 76 -11.45 12.99 13.62
CA LEU A 76 -12.87 12.69 13.86
C LEU A 76 -13.34 13.24 15.22
N GLY A 77 -12.50 13.12 16.23
CA GLY A 77 -12.76 13.73 17.56
C GLY A 77 -12.94 15.24 17.49
N THR A 78 -12.05 15.95 16.78
CA THR A 78 -12.13 17.42 16.62
C THR A 78 -13.39 17.85 15.86
N VAL A 79 -13.77 17.12 14.80
CA VAL A 79 -15.00 17.41 14.05
C VAL A 79 -16.25 17.08 14.88
N ASN A 80 -16.23 15.99 15.62
CA ASN A 80 -17.36 15.61 16.50
C ASN A 80 -17.55 16.59 17.66
N ALA A 81 -16.46 17.20 18.17
CA ALA A 81 -16.52 18.22 19.22
C ALA A 81 -17.31 19.46 18.78
N GLN A 82 -17.44 19.73 17.47
CA GLN A 82 -18.29 20.82 16.96
C GLN A 82 -19.79 20.63 17.28
N ARG A 83 -20.23 19.41 17.64
CA ARG A 83 -21.60 19.12 18.10
C ARG A 83 -21.85 19.47 19.56
N LEU A 84 -20.80 19.70 20.31
CA LEU A 84 -20.86 19.92 21.75
C LEU A 84 -20.73 21.41 22.07
N PRO A 85 -21.30 21.88 23.18
CA PRO A 85 -21.12 23.25 23.65
C PRO A 85 -19.64 23.50 23.95
N GLN A 86 -19.14 24.68 23.56
CA GLN A 86 -17.81 25.15 23.88
C GLN A 86 -17.86 26.17 24.99
N LEU A 87 -17.07 25.96 26.03
CA LEU A 87 -16.94 26.83 27.17
C LEU A 87 -15.58 27.54 27.12
N SER A 88 -15.59 28.83 27.33
CA SER A 88 -14.39 29.64 27.43
C SER A 88 -14.50 30.74 28.48
N ILE A 89 -13.38 31.10 29.08
CA ILE A 89 -13.27 32.25 29.98
C ILE A 89 -12.38 33.25 29.26
N ASN A 90 -12.87 34.48 29.13
CA ASN A 90 -12.13 35.58 28.48
C ASN A 90 -12.08 36.84 29.36
N PRO A 91 -11.24 36.85 30.41
CA PRO A 91 -11.10 38.00 31.28
C PRO A 91 -10.57 39.20 30.47
N SER A 92 -11.19 40.36 30.66
CA SER A 92 -10.81 41.53 29.93
C SER A 92 -11.00 42.81 30.81
N VAL A 93 -10.23 43.82 30.45
CA VAL A 93 -10.31 45.14 31.06
C VAL A 93 -10.57 46.14 29.94
N TYR A 94 -11.71 46.80 30.01
CA TYR A 94 -12.08 47.84 29.04
C TYR A 94 -11.95 49.21 29.64
N PRO A 95 -11.06 50.06 29.20
CA PRO A 95 -11.09 51.47 29.55
C PRO A 95 -12.36 52.10 28.96
N TYR A 96 -13.13 52.76 29.77
CA TYR A 96 -14.32 53.45 29.29
C TYR A 96 -14.22 54.95 29.62
N ARG A 97 -14.83 55.74 28.75
CA ARG A 97 -15.08 57.16 28.97
C ARG A 97 -16.52 57.45 28.56
N THR A 98 -17.32 57.91 29.52
CA THR A 98 -18.72 58.26 29.21
C THR A 98 -18.96 59.71 29.56
N ILE A 99 -19.86 60.34 28.80
CA ILE A 99 -20.32 61.69 29.05
C ILE A 99 -21.76 61.60 29.52
N SER A 100 -21.99 62.01 30.75
CA SER A 100 -23.37 62.13 31.23
C SER A 100 -24.03 63.34 30.57
N ARG A 101 -25.04 63.07 29.71
CA ARG A 101 -25.81 64.14 29.01
C ARG A 101 -26.56 65.07 29.97
N TRP A 102 -26.81 64.62 31.19
CA TRP A 102 -27.57 65.40 32.20
C TRP A 102 -26.70 66.22 33.13
N SER A 103 -25.48 65.85 33.36
CA SER A 103 -24.59 66.56 34.30
C SER A 103 -23.37 67.20 33.69
N GLY A 104 -23.08 66.99 32.40
CA GLY A 104 -21.87 67.43 31.74
C GLY A 104 -20.56 66.82 32.28
N ASN A 105 -20.65 65.89 33.22
CA ASN A 105 -19.49 65.29 33.87
C ASN A 105 -18.94 64.13 33.05
N PHE A 106 -17.62 64.08 32.91
CA PHE A 106 -16.92 62.97 32.31
C PHE A 106 -16.64 61.91 33.36
N GLY A 107 -17.19 60.72 33.16
CA GLY A 107 -16.80 59.52 33.92
C GLY A 107 -15.76 58.74 33.08
N SER A 108 -14.67 58.39 33.69
CA SER A 108 -13.68 57.47 33.09
C SER A 108 -13.21 56.45 34.11
N GLY A 109 -12.91 55.26 33.62
CA GLY A 109 -12.46 54.19 34.50
C GLY A 109 -12.13 52.94 33.67
N ASN A 110 -11.87 51.85 34.36
CA ASN A 110 -11.65 50.54 33.78
C ASN A 110 -12.83 49.64 34.17
N LEU A 111 -13.48 49.06 33.18
CA LEU A 111 -14.50 48.01 33.39
C LEU A 111 -13.76 46.69 33.38
N LEU A 112 -13.82 46.01 34.51
CA LEU A 112 -13.29 44.68 34.70
C LEU A 112 -14.38 43.68 34.37
N TYR A 113 -14.09 42.75 33.44
CA TYR A 113 -15.05 41.77 32.94
C TYR A 113 -14.49 40.38 33.03
N PHE A 114 -15.20 39.45 33.65
CA PHE A 114 -14.79 38.09 33.86
C PHE A 114 -15.93 37.12 33.45
N PRO A 115 -16.14 36.91 32.15
CA PRO A 115 -17.23 36.09 31.64
C PRO A 115 -16.83 34.63 31.49
N LEU A 116 -17.72 33.74 31.80
CA LEU A 116 -17.79 32.38 31.27
C LEU A 116 -18.73 32.40 30.05
N LEU A 117 -18.19 32.06 28.90
CA LEU A 117 -18.90 32.07 27.62
C LEU A 117 -19.20 30.65 27.20
N LEU A 118 -20.45 30.37 26.82
CA LEU A 118 -20.87 29.14 26.18
C LEU A 118 -21.26 29.49 24.73
N ASN A 119 -20.64 28.81 23.79
CA ASN A 119 -21.01 28.90 22.39
C ASN A 119 -21.39 27.50 21.89
N TRP A 120 -22.55 27.36 21.27
CA TRP A 120 -23.02 26.10 20.77
C TRP A 120 -23.87 26.27 19.50
N GLU A 121 -23.41 25.72 18.38
CA GLU A 121 -24.21 25.60 17.17
C GLU A 121 -25.06 24.32 17.24
N LEU A 122 -26.38 24.47 17.27
CA LEU A 122 -27.30 23.35 17.22
C LEU A 122 -27.40 22.80 15.81
N ASP A 123 -27.06 21.53 15.64
CA ASP A 123 -27.02 20.86 14.33
C ASP A 123 -28.41 20.37 13.87
N ILE A 124 -29.40 21.27 13.85
CA ILE A 124 -30.79 20.94 13.51
C ILE A 124 -30.93 20.43 12.09
N PHE A 125 -30.18 21.00 11.17
CA PHE A 125 -30.23 20.62 9.77
C PHE A 125 -29.19 19.56 9.39
N GLY A 126 -28.34 19.13 10.33
CA GLY A 126 -27.38 18.07 10.15
C GLY A 126 -26.16 18.46 9.31
N LYS A 127 -25.78 19.74 9.23
CA LYS A 127 -24.55 20.21 8.58
C LYS A 127 -23.30 19.62 9.26
N ILE A 128 -23.25 19.73 10.59
CA ILE A 128 -22.13 19.20 11.38
C ILE A 128 -22.17 17.66 11.35
N SER A 129 -23.36 17.07 11.37
CA SER A 129 -23.54 15.62 11.23
C SER A 129 -22.96 15.08 9.94
N ASP A 130 -23.17 15.75 8.80
CA ASP A 130 -22.57 15.33 7.52
C ASP A 130 -21.03 15.47 7.56
N ARG A 131 -20.47 16.52 8.17
CA ARG A 131 -19.02 16.66 8.38
C ARG A 131 -18.45 15.51 9.23
N VAL A 132 -19.16 15.11 10.29
CA VAL A 132 -18.78 13.96 11.11
C VAL A 132 -18.81 12.67 10.29
N GLN A 133 -19.81 12.46 9.43
CA GLN A 133 -19.87 11.30 8.54
C GLN A 133 -18.72 11.33 7.52
N ALA A 134 -18.39 12.49 6.93
CA ALA A 134 -17.23 12.64 6.06
C ALA A 134 -15.93 12.28 6.80
N SER A 135 -15.75 12.75 8.04
CA SER A 135 -14.57 12.41 8.85
C SER A 135 -14.52 10.93 9.24
N LYS A 136 -15.68 10.28 9.51
CA LYS A 136 -15.75 8.81 9.71
C LYS A 136 -15.29 8.04 8.47
N MET A 137 -15.62 8.52 7.27
CA MET A 137 -15.09 7.93 6.03
C MET A 137 -13.58 8.11 5.96
N GLY A 138 -13.03 9.24 6.44
CA GLY A 138 -11.58 9.45 6.57
C GLY A 138 -10.88 8.35 7.41
N VAL A 139 -11.46 7.98 8.55
CA VAL A 139 -10.94 6.86 9.37
C VAL A 139 -10.98 5.53 8.61
N LYS A 140 -12.06 5.28 7.85
CA LYS A 140 -12.16 4.04 7.05
C LYS A 140 -11.12 4.02 5.93
N ILE A 141 -10.88 5.15 5.26
CA ILE A 141 -9.82 5.31 4.25
C ILE A 141 -8.46 4.94 4.86
N SER A 142 -8.11 5.48 6.04
CA SER A 142 -6.85 5.16 6.71
C SER A 142 -6.74 3.69 7.13
N LYS A 143 -7.86 3.02 7.44
CA LYS A 143 -7.86 1.57 7.73
C LYS A 143 -7.59 0.74 6.50
N GLU A 144 -8.16 1.10 5.35
CA GLU A 144 -7.83 0.39 4.09
C GLU A 144 -6.41 0.72 3.62
N ASP A 145 -5.87 1.92 3.87
CA ASP A 145 -4.45 2.25 3.63
C ASP A 145 -3.51 1.30 4.40
N LEU A 146 -3.83 0.98 5.66
CA LEU A 146 -3.08 -0.03 6.42
C LEU A 146 -3.14 -1.42 5.77
N ASN A 147 -4.31 -1.84 5.25
CA ASN A 147 -4.45 -3.12 4.56
C ASN A 147 -3.62 -3.16 3.26
N ILE A 148 -3.61 -2.06 2.49
CA ILE A 148 -2.77 -1.92 1.29
C ILE A 148 -1.29 -2.06 1.65
N VAL A 149 -0.83 -1.35 2.70
CA VAL A 149 0.57 -1.41 3.15
C VAL A 149 0.94 -2.82 3.63
N LYS A 150 0.08 -3.49 4.39
CA LYS A 150 0.32 -4.88 4.83
C LYS A 150 0.47 -5.82 3.65
N LEU A 151 -0.43 -5.74 2.67
CA LEU A 151 -0.39 -6.57 1.47
C LEU A 151 0.88 -6.30 0.64
N ALA A 152 1.26 -5.03 0.50
CA ALA A 152 2.48 -4.66 -0.22
C ALA A 152 3.74 -5.19 0.47
N VAL A 153 3.86 -5.02 1.80
CA VAL A 153 5.02 -5.47 2.58
C VAL A 153 5.13 -6.99 2.54
N SER A 154 4.04 -7.73 2.78
CA SER A 154 4.08 -9.20 2.76
C SER A 154 4.44 -9.75 1.37
N SER A 155 3.88 -9.17 0.30
CA SER A 155 4.19 -9.55 -1.08
C SER A 155 5.66 -9.25 -1.44
N GLU A 156 6.19 -8.12 -0.99
CA GLU A 156 7.58 -7.75 -1.25
C GLU A 156 8.59 -8.63 -0.51
N ILE A 157 8.26 -9.05 0.73
CA ILE A 157 9.06 -10.02 1.48
C ILE A 157 9.11 -11.34 0.73
N ALA A 158 7.96 -11.88 0.30
CA ALA A 158 7.91 -13.15 -0.41
C ALA A 158 8.69 -13.08 -1.73
N ALA A 159 8.52 -12.02 -2.53
CA ALA A 159 9.26 -11.83 -3.75
C ALA A 159 10.77 -11.71 -3.52
N SER A 160 11.20 -10.92 -2.53
CA SER A 160 12.61 -10.76 -2.16
C SER A 160 13.21 -12.08 -1.69
N TYR A 161 12.49 -12.82 -0.85
CA TYR A 161 12.92 -14.13 -0.35
C TYR A 161 13.11 -15.15 -1.48
N PHE A 162 12.16 -15.28 -2.39
CA PHE A 162 12.28 -16.19 -3.53
C PHE A 162 13.46 -15.84 -4.45
N ASN A 163 13.69 -14.55 -4.69
CA ASN A 163 14.85 -14.12 -5.47
C ASN A 163 16.19 -14.40 -4.74
N ILE A 164 16.26 -14.28 -3.41
CA ILE A 164 17.46 -14.65 -2.65
C ILE A 164 17.73 -16.17 -2.77
N VAL A 165 16.68 -16.99 -2.65
CA VAL A 165 16.79 -18.45 -2.82
C VAL A 165 17.25 -18.83 -4.24
N LEU A 166 16.77 -18.10 -5.26
CA LEU A 166 17.24 -18.24 -6.63
C LEU A 166 18.72 -17.87 -6.74
N ASP A 167 19.10 -16.69 -6.24
CA ASP A 167 20.48 -16.20 -6.34
C ASP A 167 21.47 -17.17 -5.68
N ASP A 168 21.13 -17.76 -4.53
CA ASP A 168 21.96 -18.78 -3.87
C ASP A 168 22.17 -20.01 -4.77
N LYS A 169 21.16 -20.47 -5.50
CA LYS A 169 21.28 -21.58 -6.45
C LYS A 169 22.10 -21.20 -7.68
N LEU A 170 21.83 -20.04 -8.25
CA LEU A 170 22.59 -19.54 -9.42
C LEU A 170 24.05 -19.33 -9.08
N ILE A 171 24.39 -18.72 -7.94
CA ILE A 171 25.76 -18.51 -7.47
C ILE A 171 26.50 -19.85 -7.44
N LYS A 172 25.92 -20.86 -6.80
CA LYS A 172 26.52 -22.21 -6.73
C LYS A 172 26.79 -22.80 -8.11
N ASN A 173 25.83 -22.66 -9.02
CA ASN A 173 25.98 -23.18 -10.39
C ASN A 173 27.04 -22.38 -11.19
N TYR A 174 27.10 -21.06 -11.04
CA TYR A 174 28.12 -20.23 -11.70
C TYR A 174 29.52 -20.45 -11.13
N GLU A 175 29.68 -20.75 -9.85
CA GLU A 175 30.94 -21.20 -9.25
C GLU A 175 31.42 -22.51 -9.88
N GLU A 176 30.49 -23.48 -10.06
CA GLU A 176 30.81 -24.75 -10.71
C GLU A 176 31.16 -24.56 -12.20
N ILE A 177 30.42 -23.70 -12.91
CA ILE A 177 30.74 -23.34 -14.33
C ILE A 177 32.12 -22.70 -14.43
N ALA A 178 32.44 -21.77 -13.54
CA ALA A 178 33.77 -21.11 -13.52
C ALA A 178 34.89 -22.12 -13.26
N SER A 179 34.75 -23.00 -12.28
CA SER A 179 35.73 -24.07 -12.00
C SER A 179 35.89 -25.02 -13.20
N ASN A 180 34.81 -25.39 -13.83
CA ASN A 180 34.77 -26.22 -15.02
C ASN A 180 35.48 -25.55 -16.21
N LEU A 181 35.31 -24.24 -16.39
CA LEU A 181 36.02 -23.46 -17.40
C LEU A 181 37.52 -23.33 -17.11
N ASP A 182 37.91 -23.13 -15.85
CA ASP A 182 39.32 -23.10 -15.46
C ASP A 182 40.04 -24.43 -15.85
N GLU A 183 39.36 -25.59 -15.60
CA GLU A 183 39.92 -26.90 -16.06
C GLU A 183 39.93 -27.01 -17.58
N THR A 184 38.90 -26.57 -18.27
CA THR A 184 38.83 -26.55 -19.76
C THR A 184 39.96 -25.74 -20.35
N ILE A 185 40.23 -24.55 -19.80
CA ILE A 185 41.32 -23.65 -20.27
C ILE A 185 42.68 -24.31 -20.04
N ARG A 186 42.88 -24.96 -18.88
CA ARG A 186 44.13 -25.68 -18.58
C ARG A 186 44.38 -26.77 -19.62
N LEU A 187 43.38 -27.57 -19.97
CA LEU A 187 43.50 -28.64 -20.97
C LEU A 187 43.73 -28.07 -22.40
N LYS A 188 42.97 -27.03 -22.78
CA LYS A 188 43.14 -26.38 -24.10
C LYS A 188 44.50 -25.68 -24.23
N ARG A 189 45.07 -25.13 -23.16
CA ARG A 189 46.41 -24.54 -23.16
C ARG A 189 47.49 -25.60 -23.48
N GLN A 190 47.40 -26.78 -22.86
CA GLN A 190 48.28 -27.90 -23.18
C GLN A 190 48.18 -28.32 -24.66
N LEU A 191 46.99 -28.37 -25.22
CA LEU A 191 46.77 -28.69 -26.64
C LEU A 191 47.28 -27.60 -27.58
N TYR A 192 47.17 -26.32 -27.21
CA TYR A 192 47.71 -25.20 -27.95
C TYR A 192 49.27 -25.20 -27.94
N GLU A 193 49.88 -25.39 -26.78
CA GLU A 193 51.34 -25.50 -26.63
C GLU A 193 51.90 -26.69 -27.40
N GLY A 194 51.12 -27.77 -27.50
CA GLY A 194 51.44 -28.93 -28.33
C GLY A 194 51.16 -28.73 -29.83
N GLY A 195 50.67 -27.55 -30.27
CA GLY A 195 50.35 -27.26 -31.68
C GLY A 195 49.12 -28.00 -32.23
N ILE A 196 48.26 -28.57 -31.34
CA ILE A 196 47.10 -29.37 -31.74
C ILE A 196 45.88 -28.53 -32.04
N ILE A 197 45.71 -27.40 -31.34
CA ILE A 197 44.59 -26.47 -31.55
C ILE A 197 45.11 -25.06 -31.81
N PRO A 198 44.38 -24.21 -32.59
CA PRO A 198 44.70 -22.82 -32.77
C PRO A 198 44.37 -21.99 -31.51
N TYR A 199 45.02 -20.82 -31.38
CA TYR A 199 44.84 -19.90 -30.24
C TYR A 199 43.38 -19.47 -30.02
N ASP A 200 42.62 -19.30 -31.11
CA ASP A 200 41.22 -18.89 -31.05
C ASP A 200 40.36 -19.79 -30.12
N ASN A 201 40.64 -21.09 -30.16
CA ASN A 201 39.92 -22.05 -29.31
C ASN A 201 40.21 -21.87 -27.79
N LEU A 202 41.43 -21.44 -27.46
CA LEU A 202 41.82 -21.10 -26.09
C LEU A 202 41.21 -19.76 -25.68
N TYR A 203 41.36 -18.74 -26.54
CA TYR A 203 40.85 -17.39 -26.30
C TYR A 203 39.35 -17.37 -26.04
N VAL A 204 38.52 -18.08 -26.79
CA VAL A 204 37.08 -18.18 -26.59
C VAL A 204 36.74 -18.70 -25.18
N SER A 205 37.49 -19.69 -24.68
CA SER A 205 37.23 -20.21 -23.32
C SER A 205 37.69 -19.25 -22.22
N GLU A 206 38.80 -18.54 -22.43
CA GLU A 206 39.26 -17.49 -21.51
C GLU A 206 38.25 -16.32 -21.45
N TYR A 207 37.71 -15.92 -22.60
CA TYR A 207 36.65 -14.89 -22.66
C TYR A 207 35.36 -15.34 -21.96
N GLU A 208 34.95 -16.60 -22.20
CA GLU A 208 33.78 -17.21 -21.53
C GLU A 208 33.94 -17.19 -19.99
N LEU A 209 35.11 -17.57 -19.49
CA LEU A 209 35.40 -17.56 -18.04
C LEU A 209 35.27 -16.15 -17.44
N VAL A 210 35.83 -15.12 -18.10
CA VAL A 210 35.69 -13.73 -17.63
C VAL A 210 34.23 -13.32 -17.59
N THR A 211 33.45 -13.68 -18.59
CA THR A 211 32.02 -13.39 -18.69
C THR A 211 31.25 -14.06 -17.51
N GLN A 212 31.52 -15.35 -17.24
CA GLN A 212 30.87 -16.07 -16.17
C GLN A 212 31.27 -15.53 -14.77
N LYS A 213 32.54 -15.16 -14.57
CA LYS A 213 33.00 -14.52 -13.33
C LYS A 213 32.35 -13.14 -13.11
N ASN A 214 32.14 -12.36 -14.16
CA ASN A 214 31.41 -11.08 -14.05
C ASN A 214 29.93 -11.31 -13.69
N GLN A 215 29.29 -12.33 -14.26
CA GLN A 215 27.91 -12.69 -13.91
C GLN A 215 27.81 -13.14 -12.45
N LEU A 216 28.75 -13.97 -11.97
CA LEU A 216 28.84 -14.38 -10.57
C LEU A 216 28.96 -13.18 -9.62
N ASN A 217 29.86 -12.23 -9.94
CA ASN A 217 30.01 -11.00 -9.14
C ASN A 217 28.72 -10.16 -9.12
N SER A 218 27.98 -10.12 -10.22
CA SER A 218 26.69 -9.43 -10.28
C SER A 218 25.65 -10.10 -9.39
N LEU A 219 25.58 -11.43 -9.39
CA LEU A 219 24.63 -12.19 -8.53
C LEU A 219 24.99 -12.04 -7.05
N LEU A 220 26.27 -12.11 -6.69
CA LEU A 220 26.70 -11.89 -5.30
C LEU A 220 26.26 -10.52 -4.79
N ARG A 221 26.46 -9.47 -5.58
CA ARG A 221 26.01 -8.11 -5.26
C ARG A 221 24.48 -8.02 -5.16
N GLN A 222 23.74 -8.62 -6.11
CA GLN A 222 22.28 -8.63 -6.12
C GLN A 222 21.74 -9.31 -4.88
N ARG A 223 22.26 -10.46 -4.51
CA ARG A 223 21.90 -11.19 -3.30
C ARG A 223 22.09 -10.33 -2.05
N GLU A 224 23.22 -9.63 -1.90
CA GLU A 224 23.44 -8.73 -0.76
C GLU A 224 22.41 -7.60 -0.71
N ILE A 225 22.12 -6.97 -1.84
CA ILE A 225 21.09 -5.92 -1.92
C ILE A 225 19.72 -6.45 -1.46
N LEU A 226 19.35 -7.66 -1.90
CA LEU A 226 18.09 -8.29 -1.51
C LEU A 226 18.06 -8.65 -0.02
N LEU A 227 19.18 -9.11 0.54
CA LEU A 227 19.30 -9.38 1.99
C LEU A 227 19.15 -8.10 2.81
N HIS A 228 19.77 -7.00 2.40
CA HIS A 228 19.60 -5.70 3.06
C HIS A 228 18.14 -5.23 2.97
N ARG A 229 17.50 -5.38 1.81
CA ARG A 229 16.09 -5.03 1.61
C ARG A 229 15.16 -5.86 2.50
N LEU A 230 15.40 -7.17 2.58
CA LEU A 230 14.64 -8.07 3.44
C LEU A 230 14.79 -7.69 4.93
N ALA A 231 15.99 -7.32 5.37
CA ALA A 231 16.22 -6.82 6.74
C ALA A 231 15.39 -5.56 7.03
N VAL A 232 15.42 -4.57 6.13
CA VAL A 232 14.62 -3.33 6.28
C VAL A 232 13.12 -3.63 6.31
N LEU A 233 12.64 -4.54 5.46
CA LEU A 233 11.23 -4.95 5.46
C LEU A 233 10.81 -5.61 6.77
N ARG A 234 11.68 -6.37 7.41
CA ARG A 234 11.48 -6.96 8.75
C ARG A 234 11.58 -5.93 9.88
N GLY A 235 12.01 -4.70 9.59
CA GLY A 235 12.21 -3.65 10.59
C GLY A 235 13.48 -3.79 11.41
N VAL A 236 14.50 -4.50 10.89
CA VAL A 236 15.81 -4.69 11.53
C VAL A 236 16.92 -4.00 10.74
N SER A 237 18.07 -3.72 11.41
CA SER A 237 19.24 -3.14 10.73
C SER A 237 19.81 -4.12 9.69
N PRO A 238 20.28 -3.62 8.54
CA PRO A 238 21.00 -4.45 7.56
C PRO A 238 22.28 -5.09 8.09
N ASP A 239 22.89 -4.58 9.18
CA ASP A 239 24.10 -5.09 9.81
C ASP A 239 23.84 -6.47 10.42
N GLY A 240 24.01 -7.54 9.73
CA GLY A 240 23.73 -8.90 10.20
C GLY A 240 22.73 -9.66 9.31
N SER A 241 22.34 -9.06 8.20
CA SER A 241 21.48 -9.69 7.19
C SER A 241 22.06 -10.96 6.55
N SER A 242 23.37 -11.19 6.68
CA SER A 242 24.06 -12.38 6.17
C SER A 242 23.59 -13.72 6.76
N ASN A 243 22.99 -13.71 7.98
CA ASN A 243 22.58 -14.91 8.72
C ASN A 243 21.09 -15.29 8.53
N ILE A 244 20.42 -14.77 7.52
CA ILE A 244 19.03 -15.14 7.22
C ILE A 244 18.98 -16.59 6.73
N GLN A 245 18.28 -17.46 7.48
CA GLN A 245 18.05 -18.85 7.08
C GLN A 245 17.15 -18.91 5.85
N ARG A 246 17.43 -19.84 4.96
CA ARG A 246 16.72 -20.00 3.68
C ARG A 246 16.51 -21.47 3.36
N THR A 247 15.39 -21.74 2.71
CA THR A 247 15.15 -23.04 2.10
C THR A 247 15.90 -23.18 0.77
N SER A 248 15.88 -24.36 0.19
CA SER A 248 16.42 -24.55 -1.17
C SER A 248 15.32 -24.36 -2.22
N VAL A 249 15.70 -23.90 -3.42
CA VAL A 249 14.74 -23.62 -4.52
C VAL A 249 13.96 -24.85 -4.96
N GLU A 250 14.51 -26.06 -4.75
CA GLU A 250 13.86 -27.32 -5.04
C GLU A 250 12.60 -27.56 -4.21
N LYS A 251 12.60 -27.11 -2.95
CA LYS A 251 11.53 -27.33 -1.97
C LYS A 251 10.36 -26.37 -2.12
N LEU A 252 10.54 -25.25 -2.85
CA LEU A 252 9.46 -24.29 -3.07
C LEU A 252 8.38 -24.91 -3.97
N GLU A 253 7.12 -24.82 -3.54
CA GLU A 253 5.97 -25.34 -4.27
C GLU A 253 5.09 -24.22 -4.83
N PHE A 254 4.32 -24.55 -5.89
CA PHE A 254 3.34 -23.60 -6.42
C PHE A 254 2.06 -23.68 -5.60
N PRO A 255 1.48 -22.54 -5.18
CA PRO A 255 0.28 -22.52 -4.34
C PRO A 255 -0.97 -22.98 -5.08
N PHE A 256 -0.96 -22.92 -6.42
CA PHE A 256 -2.04 -23.39 -7.29
C PHE A 256 -1.51 -23.77 -8.68
N GLY A 257 -2.29 -24.58 -9.40
CA GLY A 257 -1.95 -25.01 -10.76
C GLY A 257 -2.36 -23.99 -11.83
N LEU A 258 -1.95 -24.27 -13.09
CA LEU A 258 -2.16 -23.40 -14.25
C LEU A 258 -3.66 -23.12 -14.57
N ASN A 259 -4.58 -24.00 -14.14
CA ASN A 259 -6.01 -23.95 -14.45
C ASN A 259 -6.86 -23.41 -13.29
N ALA A 260 -6.29 -22.73 -12.32
CA ALA A 260 -7.06 -22.12 -11.25
C ALA A 260 -8.06 -21.09 -11.82
N GLU A 261 -9.35 -21.30 -11.60
CA GLU A 261 -10.39 -20.33 -11.95
C GLU A 261 -10.38 -19.21 -10.91
N ILE A 262 -10.00 -18.00 -11.37
CA ILE A 262 -9.95 -16.82 -10.53
C ILE A 262 -11.21 -15.99 -10.79
N SER A 263 -12.05 -15.83 -9.76
CA SER A 263 -13.28 -15.04 -9.87
C SER A 263 -12.95 -13.55 -9.99
N SER A 264 -13.47 -12.90 -11.03
CA SER A 264 -13.35 -11.46 -11.23
C SER A 264 -14.07 -10.64 -10.14
N ASP A 265 -14.95 -11.25 -9.35
CA ASP A 265 -15.66 -10.57 -8.26
C ASP A 265 -14.72 -10.22 -7.08
N LEU A 266 -13.58 -10.90 -6.96
CA LEU A 266 -12.57 -10.61 -5.94
C LEU A 266 -11.94 -9.21 -6.10
N ILE A 267 -11.95 -8.65 -7.32
CA ILE A 267 -11.41 -7.29 -7.58
C ILE A 267 -12.12 -6.23 -6.74
N PHE A 268 -13.43 -6.39 -6.47
CA PHE A 268 -14.20 -5.44 -5.66
C PHE A 268 -13.85 -5.50 -4.16
N ASN A 269 -13.19 -6.57 -3.71
CA ASN A 269 -12.73 -6.71 -2.32
C ASN A 269 -11.31 -6.14 -2.11
N ARG A 270 -10.64 -5.69 -3.17
CA ARG A 270 -9.32 -5.07 -3.09
C ARG A 270 -9.34 -3.86 -2.14
N PRO A 271 -8.38 -3.76 -1.22
CA PRO A 271 -8.34 -2.65 -0.27
C PRO A 271 -8.26 -1.26 -0.94
N ASP A 272 -7.58 -1.13 -2.09
CA ASP A 272 -7.46 0.12 -2.85
C ASP A 272 -8.79 0.51 -3.52
N VAL A 273 -9.56 -0.46 -4.04
CA VAL A 273 -10.90 -0.24 -4.60
C VAL A 273 -11.88 0.17 -3.49
N VAL A 274 -11.87 -0.54 -2.36
CA VAL A 274 -12.69 -0.22 -1.17
C VAL A 274 -12.31 1.15 -0.59
N GLN A 275 -11.02 1.49 -0.55
CA GLN A 275 -10.53 2.80 -0.15
C GLN A 275 -11.11 3.90 -1.05
N ALA A 276 -11.02 3.72 -2.38
CA ALA A 276 -11.54 4.67 -3.35
C ALA A 276 -13.08 4.84 -3.23
N GLU A 277 -13.82 3.78 -2.89
CA GLU A 277 -15.24 3.87 -2.58
C GLU A 277 -15.51 4.75 -1.35
N TYR A 278 -14.71 4.60 -0.28
CA TYR A 278 -14.85 5.48 0.90
C TYR A 278 -14.48 6.93 0.60
N VAL A 279 -13.54 7.18 -0.33
CA VAL A 279 -13.20 8.54 -0.80
C VAL A 279 -14.41 9.20 -1.48
N ILE A 280 -15.14 8.47 -2.35
CA ILE A 280 -16.39 8.98 -2.96
C ILE A 280 -17.45 9.26 -1.89
N LYS A 281 -17.66 8.34 -0.95
CA LYS A 281 -18.64 8.51 0.14
C LYS A 281 -18.29 9.74 0.99
N LYS A 282 -17.01 9.97 1.27
CA LYS A 282 -16.54 11.18 1.95
C LYS A 282 -16.92 12.44 1.18
N ALA A 283 -16.58 12.51 -0.11
CA ALA A 283 -16.89 13.65 -0.97
C ALA A 283 -18.41 13.90 -1.07
N ALA A 284 -19.22 12.86 -1.11
CA ALA A 284 -20.69 12.99 -1.09
C ALA A 284 -21.21 13.62 0.20
N PHE A 285 -20.63 13.28 1.38
CA PHE A 285 -20.97 13.95 2.63
C PHE A 285 -20.49 15.41 2.67
N ASP A 286 -19.32 15.72 2.12
CA ASP A 286 -18.81 17.09 2.01
C ASP A 286 -19.74 17.95 1.13
N VAL A 287 -20.29 17.41 0.02
CA VAL A 287 -21.32 18.07 -0.81
C VAL A 287 -22.62 18.31 0.00
N LYS A 288 -23.07 17.31 0.79
CA LYS A 288 -24.25 17.46 1.65
C LYS A 288 -24.06 18.57 2.69
N ALA A 289 -22.90 18.60 3.35
CA ALA A 289 -22.56 19.64 4.31
C ALA A 289 -22.52 21.04 3.66
N ALA A 290 -21.94 21.15 2.44
CA ALA A 290 -21.89 22.40 1.69
C ALA A 290 -23.30 22.88 1.25
N LYS A 291 -24.20 21.97 0.88
CA LYS A 291 -25.62 22.31 0.60
C LYS A 291 -26.32 22.83 1.86
N LYS A 292 -26.12 22.16 3.00
CA LYS A 292 -26.75 22.53 4.27
C LYS A 292 -26.21 23.84 4.86
N ALA A 293 -25.03 24.31 4.41
CA ALA A 293 -24.49 25.61 4.78
C ALA A 293 -25.33 26.81 4.27
N PHE A 294 -26.27 26.59 3.36
CA PHE A 294 -27.25 27.61 2.93
C PHE A 294 -28.45 27.74 3.90
N LEU A 295 -28.69 26.76 4.77
CA LEU A 295 -29.77 26.77 5.74
C LEU A 295 -29.38 27.64 6.92
N PRO A 296 -30.37 28.18 7.69
CA PRO A 296 -30.09 28.95 8.89
C PRO A 296 -29.29 28.15 9.90
N SER A 297 -28.35 28.76 10.60
CA SER A 297 -27.71 28.18 11.79
C SER A 297 -28.36 28.73 13.05
N ILE A 298 -28.57 27.85 14.05
CA ILE A 298 -29.09 28.21 15.35
C ILE A 298 -27.95 28.10 16.33
N ASN A 299 -27.58 29.25 16.92
CA ASN A 299 -26.50 29.34 17.87
C ASN A 299 -27.04 29.72 19.24
N LEU A 300 -26.66 29.00 20.28
CA LEU A 300 -26.80 29.37 21.68
C LEU A 300 -25.54 30.07 22.12
N ASN A 301 -25.69 31.33 22.54
CA ASN A 301 -24.61 32.13 23.05
C ASN A 301 -24.97 32.57 24.46
N GLU A 302 -24.42 31.87 25.43
CA GLU A 302 -24.69 32.10 26.83
C GLU A 302 -23.46 32.74 27.49
N MET A 303 -23.72 33.67 28.39
CA MET A 303 -22.66 34.31 29.15
C MET A 303 -23.12 34.44 30.58
N VAL A 304 -22.29 33.98 31.51
CA VAL A 304 -22.43 34.19 32.94
C VAL A 304 -21.09 34.64 33.48
N GLY A 305 -21.04 35.70 34.25
CA GLY A 305 -19.76 36.20 34.77
C GLY A 305 -19.89 37.32 35.76
N PHE A 306 -18.78 38.03 35.90
CA PHE A 306 -18.70 39.17 36.80
C PHE A 306 -18.23 40.41 36.02
N GLU A 307 -18.85 41.56 36.38
CA GLU A 307 -18.52 42.83 35.82
C GLU A 307 -18.40 43.90 36.94
N SER A 308 -17.32 44.64 37.00
CA SER A 308 -17.12 45.63 38.03
C SER A 308 -16.19 46.74 37.59
N LEU A 309 -16.45 47.94 38.09
CA LEU A 309 -15.55 49.12 37.97
C LEU A 309 -14.42 49.11 39.01
N LYS A 310 -14.49 48.24 40.02
CA LYS A 310 -13.53 48.15 41.12
C LYS A 310 -13.05 46.71 41.28
N ALA A 311 -11.74 46.49 41.23
CA ALA A 311 -11.16 45.16 41.34
C ALA A 311 -11.56 44.44 42.62
N GLY A 312 -11.61 45.10 43.77
CA GLY A 312 -12.02 44.47 45.03
C GLY A 312 -13.49 44.10 45.15
N ARG A 313 -14.32 44.42 44.15
CA ARG A 313 -15.73 44.06 44.07
C ARG A 313 -16.06 43.12 42.91
N LEU A 314 -15.10 42.73 42.10
CA LEU A 314 -15.33 41.95 40.89
C LEU A 314 -16.04 40.65 41.20
N PHE A 315 -15.61 39.89 42.17
CA PHE A 315 -16.18 38.60 42.53
C PHE A 315 -17.25 38.70 43.62
N ASN A 316 -17.96 39.82 43.72
CA ASN A 316 -19.11 39.99 44.59
C ASN A 316 -20.38 39.54 43.86
N TRP A 317 -21.33 38.95 44.56
CA TRP A 317 -22.61 38.54 43.99
C TRP A 317 -23.35 39.69 43.26
N ASN A 318 -23.25 40.89 43.76
CA ASN A 318 -23.83 42.09 43.13
C ASN A 318 -23.16 42.51 41.81
N SER A 319 -22.02 41.89 41.46
CA SER A 319 -21.31 42.10 40.21
C SER A 319 -21.57 41.00 39.17
N THR A 320 -22.50 40.06 39.51
CA THR A 320 -22.87 38.97 38.59
C THR A 320 -23.67 39.56 37.45
N VAL A 321 -23.26 39.16 36.22
CA VAL A 321 -23.98 39.47 34.99
C VAL A 321 -24.24 38.15 34.24
N TYR A 322 -25.40 38.09 33.62
CA TYR A 322 -25.73 36.96 32.75
C TYR A 322 -26.47 37.42 31.52
N GLN A 323 -26.23 36.73 30.42
CA GLN A 323 -26.93 36.94 29.16
C GLN A 323 -27.22 35.55 28.58
N LEU A 324 -28.48 35.27 28.37
CA LEU A 324 -28.95 34.05 27.76
C LEU A 324 -29.58 34.39 26.43
N GLY A 325 -29.09 33.77 25.34
CA GLY A 325 -29.58 34.12 24.01
C GLY A 325 -29.53 32.96 23.04
N ALA A 326 -30.61 32.77 22.29
CA ALA A 326 -30.64 31.92 21.11
C ALA A 326 -30.72 32.79 19.87
N GLY A 327 -29.77 32.66 18.97
CA GLY A 327 -29.70 33.42 17.71
C GLY A 327 -29.94 32.53 16.52
N LEU A 328 -30.74 33.00 15.57
CA LEU A 328 -30.89 32.39 14.26
C LEU A 328 -30.11 33.26 13.25
N LEU A 329 -29.08 32.68 12.61
CA LEU A 329 -28.27 33.35 11.58
C LEU A 329 -28.57 32.75 10.21
N LEU A 330 -29.07 33.60 9.29
CA LEU A 330 -29.25 33.26 7.89
C LEU A 330 -28.45 34.26 7.04
N ASP A 331 -27.45 33.78 6.35
CA ASP A 331 -26.66 34.61 5.43
C ASP A 331 -27.43 34.82 4.14
N LEU A 332 -27.93 36.03 3.91
CA LEU A 332 -28.67 36.41 2.71
C LEU A 332 -27.74 36.61 1.51
N TYR A 333 -26.53 37.09 1.74
CA TYR A 333 -25.53 37.30 0.70
C TYR A 333 -24.12 37.13 1.25
N THR A 334 -23.32 36.28 0.59
CA THR A 334 -21.95 35.96 0.99
C THR A 334 -20.90 36.27 -0.08
N GLY A 335 -21.19 37.22 -0.99
CA GLY A 335 -20.28 37.55 -2.10
C GLY A 335 -20.01 36.37 -3.05
N GLY A 336 -20.95 35.42 -3.16
CA GLY A 336 -20.78 34.21 -3.99
C GLY A 336 -20.00 33.05 -3.32
N TYR A 337 -19.45 33.24 -2.11
CA TYR A 337 -18.63 32.23 -1.42
C TYR A 337 -19.33 30.87 -1.30
N LYS A 338 -20.52 30.82 -0.73
CA LYS A 338 -21.25 29.54 -0.51
C LYS A 338 -21.56 28.83 -1.83
N MET A 339 -21.90 29.57 -2.88
CA MET A 339 -22.19 29.04 -4.21
C MET A 339 -20.93 28.41 -4.83
N SER A 340 -19.82 29.15 -4.81
CA SER A 340 -18.52 28.69 -5.31
C SER A 340 -18.00 27.48 -4.51
N TYR A 341 -18.18 27.50 -3.20
CA TYR A 341 -17.79 26.38 -2.34
C TYR A 341 -18.62 25.11 -2.61
N LEU A 342 -19.92 25.24 -2.82
CA LEU A 342 -20.77 24.13 -3.24
C LEU A 342 -20.37 23.59 -4.62
N LYS A 343 -20.11 24.49 -5.58
CA LYS A 343 -19.63 24.10 -6.91
C LYS A 343 -18.30 23.34 -6.80
N TYR A 344 -17.34 23.86 -6.04
CA TYR A 344 -16.06 23.20 -5.78
C TYR A 344 -16.26 21.76 -5.25
N ASN A 345 -17.08 21.57 -4.21
CA ASN A 345 -17.31 20.24 -3.65
C ASN A 345 -18.00 19.28 -4.63
N LYS A 346 -18.89 19.78 -5.50
CA LYS A 346 -19.51 18.96 -6.54
C LYS A 346 -18.48 18.48 -7.57
N GLU A 347 -17.64 19.40 -8.08
CA GLU A 347 -16.58 19.05 -9.04
C GLU A 347 -15.55 18.10 -8.40
N LEU A 348 -15.21 18.31 -7.11
CA LEU A 348 -14.37 17.39 -6.37
C LEU A 348 -14.98 15.99 -6.28
N ALA A 349 -16.29 15.87 -6.06
CA ALA A 349 -16.96 14.56 -6.03
C ALA A 349 -16.92 13.86 -7.40
N VAL A 350 -17.06 14.62 -8.50
CA VAL A 350 -16.90 14.12 -9.87
C VAL A 350 -15.47 13.64 -10.12
N GLU A 351 -14.46 14.42 -9.69
CA GLU A 351 -13.06 14.00 -9.76
C GLU A 351 -12.83 12.67 -9.02
N LYS A 352 -13.37 12.52 -7.79
CA LYS A 352 -13.20 11.28 -7.01
C LYS A 352 -13.90 10.08 -7.66
N LEU A 353 -15.00 10.29 -8.35
CA LEU A 353 -15.65 9.25 -9.14
C LEU A 353 -14.75 8.79 -10.31
N HIS A 354 -14.13 9.73 -11.04
CA HIS A 354 -13.19 9.36 -12.10
C HIS A 354 -11.96 8.66 -11.55
N GLN A 355 -11.44 9.06 -10.39
CA GLN A 355 -10.36 8.37 -9.71
C GLN A 355 -10.73 6.93 -9.33
N TYR A 356 -11.93 6.69 -8.81
CA TYR A 356 -12.44 5.34 -8.54
C TYR A 356 -12.47 4.46 -9.79
N ASN A 357 -13.04 5.00 -10.89
CA ASN A 357 -13.09 4.26 -12.15
C ASN A 357 -11.70 3.93 -12.68
N ASN A 358 -10.73 4.85 -12.51
CA ASN A 358 -9.34 4.59 -12.87
C ASN A 358 -8.70 3.51 -12.01
N VAL A 359 -8.92 3.51 -10.69
CA VAL A 359 -8.44 2.46 -9.79
C VAL A 359 -9.02 1.10 -10.21
N LEU A 360 -10.32 1.05 -10.52
CA LEU A 360 -10.98 -0.20 -10.94
C LEU A 360 -10.41 -0.72 -12.26
N LEU A 361 -10.21 0.15 -13.26
CA LEU A 361 -9.61 -0.25 -14.55
C LEU A 361 -8.17 -0.76 -14.37
N ASN A 362 -7.39 -0.08 -13.55
CA ASN A 362 -6.02 -0.52 -13.24
C ASN A 362 -6.03 -1.88 -12.51
N ALA A 363 -6.95 -2.09 -11.58
CA ALA A 363 -7.08 -3.36 -10.87
C ALA A 363 -7.40 -4.53 -11.81
N VAL A 364 -8.30 -4.32 -12.79
CA VAL A 364 -8.58 -5.30 -13.84
C VAL A 364 -7.34 -5.56 -14.69
N CYS A 365 -6.66 -4.50 -15.14
CA CYS A 365 -5.45 -4.59 -15.94
C CYS A 365 -4.33 -5.35 -15.22
N GLU A 366 -4.07 -5.03 -13.95
CA GLU A 366 -3.08 -5.72 -13.12
C GLU A 366 -3.40 -7.21 -12.98
N THR A 367 -4.67 -7.55 -12.76
CA THR A 367 -5.10 -8.95 -12.62
C THR A 367 -4.88 -9.73 -13.92
N GLU A 368 -5.33 -9.19 -15.07
CA GLU A 368 -5.16 -9.83 -16.37
C GLU A 368 -3.67 -9.97 -16.74
N ASN A 369 -2.86 -8.95 -16.48
CA ASN A 369 -1.42 -8.99 -16.73
C ASN A 369 -0.74 -10.04 -15.85
N SER A 370 -1.06 -10.11 -14.56
CA SER A 370 -0.46 -11.09 -13.65
C SER A 370 -0.82 -12.54 -14.04
N ILE A 371 -2.06 -12.78 -14.45
CA ILE A 371 -2.49 -14.09 -14.94
C ILE A 371 -1.77 -14.47 -16.25
N SER A 372 -1.61 -13.49 -17.16
CA SER A 372 -0.92 -13.72 -18.43
C SER A 372 0.57 -14.03 -18.23
N SER A 373 1.24 -13.27 -17.34
CA SER A 373 2.64 -13.50 -16.97
C SER A 373 2.83 -14.88 -16.34
N TYR A 374 1.99 -15.23 -15.36
CA TYR A 374 2.04 -16.55 -14.73
C TYR A 374 1.92 -17.71 -15.74
N LYS A 375 0.97 -17.63 -16.67
CA LYS A 375 0.80 -18.66 -17.70
C LYS A 375 2.05 -18.79 -18.58
N ALA A 376 2.65 -17.66 -18.99
CA ALA A 376 3.84 -17.65 -19.82
C ALA A 376 5.05 -18.23 -19.08
N ASP A 377 5.29 -17.80 -17.84
CA ASP A 377 6.44 -18.22 -17.06
C ASP A 377 6.32 -19.66 -16.57
N TYR A 378 5.11 -20.10 -16.22
CA TYR A 378 4.87 -21.51 -15.88
C TYR A 378 5.07 -22.43 -17.09
N ASN A 379 4.65 -22.04 -18.30
CA ASN A 379 4.93 -22.80 -19.52
C ASN A 379 6.43 -22.88 -19.78
N SER A 380 7.16 -21.73 -19.65
CA SER A 380 8.62 -21.71 -19.77
C SER A 380 9.29 -22.64 -18.75
N TYR A 381 8.83 -22.64 -17.50
CA TYR A 381 9.31 -23.57 -16.48
C TYR A 381 9.08 -25.03 -16.90
N SER A 382 7.90 -25.37 -17.42
CA SER A 382 7.59 -26.73 -17.88
C SER A 382 8.48 -27.18 -19.04
N GLU A 383 8.73 -26.29 -20.00
CA GLU A 383 9.63 -26.55 -21.12
C GLU A 383 11.07 -26.77 -20.68
N PHE A 384 11.60 -25.89 -19.80
CA PHE A 384 12.95 -26.07 -19.27
C PHE A 384 13.07 -27.31 -18.38
N LYS A 385 12.04 -27.68 -17.62
CA LYS A 385 12.01 -28.92 -16.85
C LYS A 385 12.17 -30.15 -17.73
N ASN A 386 11.50 -30.17 -18.89
CA ASN A 386 11.68 -31.23 -19.88
C ASN A 386 13.07 -31.22 -20.52
N MET A 387 13.66 -30.02 -20.71
CA MET A 387 15.01 -29.86 -21.24
C MET A 387 16.08 -30.36 -20.27
N ILE A 388 15.86 -30.21 -18.94
CA ILE A 388 16.78 -30.71 -17.92
C ILE A 388 16.93 -32.24 -18.01
N GLU A 389 15.88 -32.99 -18.25
CA GLU A 389 15.97 -34.44 -18.43
C GLU A 389 16.86 -34.82 -19.62
N LYS A 390 16.68 -34.10 -20.75
CA LYS A 390 17.46 -34.34 -21.97
C LYS A 390 18.94 -33.95 -21.78
N SER A 391 19.19 -32.78 -21.19
CA SER A 391 20.56 -32.32 -20.95
C SER A 391 21.29 -33.16 -19.89
N GLY A 392 20.56 -33.65 -18.89
CA GLY A 392 21.08 -34.60 -17.91
C GLY A 392 21.47 -35.92 -18.54
N HIS A 393 20.66 -36.45 -19.49
CA HIS A 393 21.02 -37.64 -20.25
C HIS A 393 22.26 -37.39 -21.13
N TYR A 394 22.33 -36.24 -21.82
CA TYR A 394 23.49 -35.86 -22.65
C TYR A 394 24.75 -35.79 -21.79
N TYR A 395 24.73 -35.13 -20.64
CA TYR A 395 25.87 -35.08 -19.73
C TYR A 395 26.25 -36.50 -19.24
N LYS A 396 25.30 -37.34 -18.86
CA LYS A 396 25.55 -38.71 -18.41
C LYS A 396 26.27 -39.54 -19.51
N VAL A 397 25.84 -39.41 -20.75
CA VAL A 397 26.49 -40.07 -21.88
C VAL A 397 27.92 -39.58 -22.11
N ALA A 398 28.14 -38.26 -22.04
CA ALA A 398 29.47 -37.66 -22.19
C ALA A 398 30.41 -38.13 -21.06
N ASN A 399 29.92 -38.17 -19.83
CA ASN A 399 30.70 -38.69 -18.68
C ASN A 399 31.06 -40.17 -18.81
N ILE A 400 30.12 -41.03 -19.26
CA ILE A 400 30.39 -42.46 -19.50
C ILE A 400 31.42 -42.65 -20.62
N ARG A 401 31.36 -41.87 -21.70
CA ARG A 401 32.36 -41.92 -22.78
C ARG A 401 33.74 -41.54 -22.28
N TYR A 402 33.83 -40.48 -21.47
CA TYR A 402 35.10 -40.06 -20.87
C TYR A 402 35.65 -41.12 -19.93
N THR A 403 34.87 -41.66 -19.01
CA THR A 403 35.31 -42.68 -18.06
C THR A 403 35.73 -43.99 -18.69
N ASN A 404 35.12 -44.37 -19.84
CA ASN A 404 35.50 -45.55 -20.62
C ASN A 404 36.65 -45.29 -21.63
N GLY A 405 37.23 -44.09 -21.66
CA GLY A 405 38.31 -43.72 -22.57
C GLY A 405 37.92 -43.55 -24.05
N THR A 406 36.61 -43.48 -24.34
CA THR A 406 36.07 -43.31 -25.70
C THR A 406 35.64 -41.86 -26.01
N GLY A 407 35.77 -40.97 -25.06
CA GLY A 407 35.54 -39.52 -25.18
C GLY A 407 36.64 -38.72 -24.52
N ASN A 408 36.66 -37.40 -24.77
CA ASN A 408 37.63 -36.52 -24.16
C ASN A 408 37.05 -35.74 -22.98
N ARG A 409 37.90 -35.24 -22.09
CA ARG A 409 37.50 -34.50 -20.89
C ARG A 409 36.82 -33.16 -21.21
N ILE A 410 37.26 -32.48 -22.27
CA ILE A 410 36.72 -31.19 -22.69
C ILE A 410 35.25 -31.31 -23.09
N ASP A 411 34.87 -32.38 -23.80
CA ASP A 411 33.46 -32.62 -24.20
C ASP A 411 32.59 -32.93 -22.99
N GLU A 412 33.09 -33.70 -22.05
CA GLU A 412 32.38 -33.96 -20.78
C GLU A 412 32.16 -32.68 -20.00
N LEU A 413 33.20 -31.85 -19.84
CA LEU A 413 33.09 -30.55 -19.16
C LEU A 413 32.11 -29.61 -19.89
N ALA A 414 32.10 -29.62 -21.23
CA ALA A 414 31.13 -28.82 -22.02
C ALA A 414 29.70 -29.31 -21.81
N ALA A 415 29.46 -30.63 -21.76
CA ALA A 415 28.14 -31.22 -21.47
C ALA A 415 27.68 -30.86 -20.07
N ARG A 416 28.55 -30.87 -19.05
CA ARG A 416 28.24 -30.44 -17.68
C ARG A 416 27.87 -28.98 -17.64
N ARG A 417 28.60 -28.08 -18.28
CA ARG A 417 28.26 -26.64 -18.34
C ARG A 417 26.90 -26.43 -18.98
N GLN A 418 26.63 -27.11 -20.11
CA GLN A 418 25.29 -26.99 -20.75
C GLN A 418 24.15 -27.44 -19.84
N PHE A 419 24.37 -28.50 -19.07
CA PHE A 419 23.38 -28.94 -18.05
C PHE A 419 23.14 -27.86 -17.00
N LEU A 420 24.19 -27.25 -16.43
CA LEU A 420 24.09 -26.19 -15.43
C LEU A 420 23.41 -24.92 -15.98
N VAL A 421 23.70 -24.55 -17.23
CA VAL A 421 23.03 -23.43 -17.90
C VAL A 421 21.53 -23.68 -18.06
N ASN A 422 21.15 -24.89 -18.48
CA ASN A 422 19.74 -25.26 -18.60
C ASN A 422 19.06 -25.32 -17.22
N GLU A 423 19.77 -25.79 -16.18
CA GLU A 423 19.30 -25.79 -14.79
C GLU A 423 19.05 -24.36 -14.29
N ASN A 424 19.96 -23.42 -14.58
CA ASN A 424 19.77 -22.00 -14.25
C ASN A 424 18.50 -21.44 -14.93
N SER A 425 18.30 -21.73 -16.22
CA SER A 425 17.11 -21.28 -16.96
C SER A 425 15.82 -21.83 -16.38
N MET A 426 15.83 -23.10 -15.95
CA MET A 426 14.67 -23.73 -15.31
C MET A 426 14.32 -23.06 -13.97
N TYR A 427 15.33 -22.78 -13.13
CA TYR A 427 15.07 -22.14 -11.84
C TYR A 427 14.70 -20.67 -11.97
N LEU A 428 15.26 -19.94 -12.93
CA LEU A 428 14.80 -18.60 -13.29
C LEU A 428 13.31 -18.62 -13.65
N ALA A 429 12.89 -19.49 -14.56
CA ALA A 429 11.47 -19.60 -14.94
C ALA A 429 10.57 -20.05 -13.75
N LYS A 430 11.06 -20.98 -12.90
CA LYS A 430 10.34 -21.40 -11.69
C LYS A 430 10.08 -20.23 -10.74
N ILE A 431 11.11 -19.45 -10.44
CA ILE A 431 10.98 -18.32 -9.50
C ILE A 431 10.17 -17.17 -10.12
N SER A 432 10.32 -16.88 -11.42
CA SER A 432 9.45 -15.91 -12.10
C SER A 432 7.97 -16.30 -11.96
N ALA A 433 7.63 -17.54 -12.25
CA ALA A 433 6.26 -18.03 -12.09
C ALA A 433 5.78 -17.99 -10.62
N LEU A 434 6.64 -18.28 -9.63
CA LEU A 434 6.30 -18.14 -8.21
C LEU A 434 6.06 -16.68 -7.83
N VAL A 435 6.86 -15.75 -8.32
CA VAL A 435 6.65 -14.30 -8.11
C VAL A 435 5.35 -13.83 -8.75
N ASP A 436 4.98 -14.38 -9.91
CA ASP A 436 3.71 -14.07 -10.55
C ASP A 436 2.51 -14.55 -9.73
N THR A 437 2.61 -15.68 -9.01
CA THR A 437 1.55 -16.07 -8.07
C THR A 437 1.38 -15.07 -6.94
N ILE A 438 2.47 -14.45 -6.47
CA ILE A 438 2.42 -13.34 -5.50
C ILE A 438 1.71 -12.12 -6.11
N ASN A 439 2.03 -11.78 -7.37
CA ASN A 439 1.40 -10.67 -8.08
C ASN A 439 -0.09 -10.90 -8.27
N ILE A 440 -0.52 -12.14 -8.60
CA ILE A 440 -1.94 -12.53 -8.65
C ILE A 440 -2.61 -12.34 -7.29
N TYR A 441 -2.01 -12.83 -6.21
CA TYR A 441 -2.52 -12.65 -4.86
C TYR A 441 -2.70 -11.18 -4.50
N LYS A 442 -1.70 -10.35 -4.81
CA LYS A 442 -1.75 -8.90 -4.62
C LYS A 442 -2.84 -8.25 -5.49
N ALA A 443 -2.94 -8.64 -6.76
CA ALA A 443 -3.94 -8.12 -7.70
C ALA A 443 -5.38 -8.49 -7.32
N LEU A 444 -5.58 -9.54 -6.52
CA LEU A 444 -6.87 -9.95 -5.97
C LEU A 444 -7.12 -9.41 -4.54
N GLY A 445 -6.26 -8.50 -4.08
CA GLY A 445 -6.40 -7.82 -2.79
C GLY A 445 -6.14 -8.70 -1.57
N GLY A 446 -5.40 -9.81 -1.73
CA GLY A 446 -5.11 -10.74 -0.66
C GLY A 446 -6.27 -11.69 -0.31
N SER A 447 -7.18 -11.94 -1.23
CA SER A 447 -8.40 -12.74 -1.04
C SER A 447 -8.47 -13.91 -2.02
N ILE A 448 -7.48 -14.81 -2.00
CA ILE A 448 -7.56 -16.10 -2.71
C ILE A 448 -7.88 -17.16 -1.65
N ASN A 449 -8.99 -17.87 -1.84
CA ASN A 449 -9.35 -19.06 -1.07
C ASN A 449 -8.74 -20.31 -1.73
#